data_dc3accfbb53c78b2ad88617c19f1451c
#
_entry.id   dc3accfbb53c78b2ad88617c19f1451c
#
_cell.length_a   1.000
_cell.length_b   1.000
_cell.length_c   1.000
_cell.angle_alpha   90.00
_cell.angle_beta   90.00
_cell.angle_gamma   90.00
#
_symmetry.space_group_name_H-M   'P 1'
#
loop_
_entity.id
_entity.type
_entity.pdbx_description
1 polymer ?
#
loop_
_entity_poly.entity_id
_entity_poly.type
_entity_poly.pdbx_seq_one_letter_code
_entity_poly.pdbx_strand_id
1 'polypeptide(L)'
;MLKNKFKNHAGQGLVILLLIQVIISFSLTGCAEKELINDPTTGSIIPAENLTFLTDGQYSAATKYYDGRGYAQQMNILIKNGIITRINLKEIDKNKADRLTVEGTDKTWPNLAVANISALYLRLYNELMLSQSTDEIDAVSGATQTSERFIKLSATILNQASKGDHEPIKIDTLDTYSVTSTADRDGYQGVLQATFNGSTLVSLTYDEIITEDGKSKRKSTDPSISTEFNALFDTITRTAITSQSLESPFPANEAAPEKTKYGECLRLLKELRAPF
;
A
#
# COMPACT_ATOMS: atom_id res chain seq x y z
N MET A 1 -61.25 -32.40 -22.24
CA MET A 1 -61.92 -31.55 -21.20
C MET A 1 -60.88 -30.61 -20.63
N LEU A 2 -60.66 -29.46 -21.31
CA LEU A 2 -59.78 -28.39 -20.89
C LEU A 2 -60.69 -27.21 -20.49
N LYS A 3 -60.69 -26.84 -19.21
CA LYS A 3 -61.33 -25.60 -18.74
C LYS A 3 -60.47 -24.89 -17.72
N ASN A 4 -60.06 -23.69 -18.14
CA ASN A 4 -59.84 -22.47 -17.33
C ASN A 4 -58.87 -22.50 -16.14
N LYS A 5 -57.71 -21.87 -16.39
CA LYS A 5 -57.03 -21.03 -15.40
C LYS A 5 -56.45 -19.78 -16.12
N PHE A 6 -57.32 -18.86 -16.43
CA PHE A 6 -56.95 -17.46 -16.72
C PHE A 6 -57.78 -16.58 -15.79
N LYS A 7 -57.25 -16.31 -14.60
CA LYS A 7 -57.67 -15.16 -13.78
C LYS A 7 -56.53 -14.81 -12.82
N ASN A 8 -56.16 -13.57 -12.80
CA ASN A 8 -55.36 -12.81 -11.85
C ASN A 8 -53.94 -12.37 -12.30
N HIS A 9 -53.83 -11.74 -13.50
CA HIS A 9 -52.64 -10.94 -13.81
C HIS A 9 -52.92 -9.43 -14.06
N ALA A 10 -54.18 -9.01 -13.94
CA ALA A 10 -54.51 -7.59 -14.15
C ALA A 10 -54.20 -6.67 -12.96
N GLY A 11 -54.11 -7.25 -11.72
CA GLY A 11 -53.86 -6.45 -10.53
C GLY A 11 -52.36 -6.19 -10.23
N GLN A 12 -51.49 -7.07 -10.70
CA GLN A 12 -50.04 -6.91 -10.43
C GLN A 12 -49.39 -5.92 -11.38
N GLY A 13 -49.88 -5.78 -12.61
CA GLY A 13 -49.34 -4.80 -13.57
C GLY A 13 -49.57 -3.35 -13.15
N LEU A 14 -50.72 -3.07 -12.49
CA LEU A 14 -51.06 -1.72 -12.07
C LEU A 14 -50.22 -1.25 -10.85
N VAL A 15 -49.92 -2.16 -9.94
CA VAL A 15 -49.09 -1.84 -8.77
C VAL A 15 -47.63 -1.62 -9.17
N ILE A 16 -47.12 -2.39 -10.13
CA ILE A 16 -45.72 -2.22 -10.64
C ILE A 16 -45.60 -0.90 -11.42
N LEU A 17 -46.61 -0.52 -12.17
CA LEU A 17 -46.60 0.75 -12.91
C LEU A 17 -46.65 1.97 -11.97
N LEU A 18 -47.42 1.90 -10.88
CA LEU A 18 -47.46 2.95 -9.86
C LEU A 18 -46.14 3.03 -9.05
N LEU A 19 -45.49 1.89 -8.77
CA LEU A 19 -44.18 1.88 -8.11
C LEU A 19 -43.07 2.47 -8.99
N ILE A 20 -43.10 2.21 -10.30
CA ILE A 20 -42.14 2.79 -11.24
C ILE A 20 -42.35 4.30 -11.36
N GLN A 21 -43.59 4.81 -11.36
CA GLN A 21 -43.83 6.23 -11.35
C GLN A 21 -43.35 6.94 -10.07
N VAL A 22 -43.48 6.31 -8.91
CA VAL A 22 -42.96 6.86 -7.64
C VAL A 22 -41.44 6.88 -7.62
N ILE A 23 -40.77 5.86 -8.18
CA ILE A 23 -39.29 5.82 -8.24
C ILE A 23 -38.77 6.87 -9.24
N ILE A 24 -39.44 7.07 -10.36
CA ILE A 24 -39.04 8.11 -11.34
C ILE A 24 -39.27 9.52 -10.79
N SER A 25 -40.30 9.72 -9.96
CA SER A 25 -40.58 11.03 -9.34
C SER A 25 -39.58 11.40 -8.24
N PHE A 26 -38.90 10.39 -7.59
CA PHE A 26 -37.90 10.66 -6.57
C PHE A 26 -36.50 10.88 -7.15
N SER A 27 -36.24 10.48 -8.38
CA SER A 27 -34.91 10.66 -9.03
C SER A 27 -34.76 12.02 -9.76
N LEU A 28 -35.78 12.87 -9.78
CA LEU A 28 -35.75 14.17 -10.45
C LEU A 28 -35.61 15.37 -9.49
N THR A 29 -35.50 15.16 -8.18
CA THR A 29 -35.37 16.26 -7.23
C THR A 29 -33.95 16.33 -6.56
N GLY A 30 -32.94 15.76 -7.20
CA GLY A 30 -31.58 15.71 -6.66
C GLY A 30 -30.45 16.26 -7.53
N CYS A 31 -30.75 16.86 -8.70
CA CYS A 31 -29.80 17.73 -9.40
C CYS A 31 -30.12 19.17 -9.04
N ALA A 32 -29.52 19.67 -7.96
CA ALA A 32 -29.24 21.08 -7.88
C ALA A 32 -28.24 21.36 -9.02
N GLU A 33 -28.70 21.78 -10.19
CA GLU A 33 -27.89 22.55 -11.11
C GLU A 33 -27.30 23.71 -10.31
N LYS A 34 -25.99 23.63 -10.01
CA LYS A 34 -25.26 24.86 -9.77
C LYS A 34 -25.37 25.65 -11.04
N GLU A 35 -26.31 26.56 -11.10
CA GLU A 35 -26.26 27.64 -12.06
C GLU A 35 -24.87 28.25 -11.97
N LEU A 36 -24.07 28.00 -13.00
CA LEU A 36 -22.91 28.82 -13.31
C LEU A 36 -23.49 30.19 -13.64
N ILE A 37 -23.69 31.02 -12.61
CA ILE A 37 -23.90 32.45 -12.79
C ILE A 37 -22.58 32.94 -13.36
N ASN A 38 -22.54 33.03 -14.69
CA ASN A 38 -21.57 33.83 -15.40
C ASN A 38 -21.91 35.28 -15.08
N ASP A 39 -21.56 35.71 -13.90
CA ASP A 39 -21.42 37.14 -13.60
C ASP A 39 -20.00 37.55 -14.03
N PRO A 40 -19.86 38.29 -15.14
CA PRO A 40 -18.56 38.71 -15.66
C PRO A 40 -17.88 39.76 -14.72
N THR A 41 -18.51 40.13 -13.60
CA THR A 41 -18.02 41.16 -12.69
C THR A 41 -17.52 40.65 -11.36
N THR A 42 -17.76 39.39 -11.01
CA THR A 42 -17.12 38.73 -9.85
C THR A 42 -16.23 37.61 -10.35
N GLY A 43 -15.13 37.97 -11.00
CA GLY A 43 -13.95 37.09 -10.99
C GLY A 43 -13.67 36.75 -9.54
N SER A 44 -13.95 35.52 -9.13
CA SER A 44 -13.45 34.99 -7.86
C SER A 44 -11.93 35.08 -7.95
N ILE A 45 -11.40 36.19 -7.42
CA ILE A 45 -9.96 36.33 -7.22
C ILE A 45 -9.67 35.32 -6.12
N ILE A 46 -9.19 34.14 -6.51
CA ILE A 46 -8.52 33.25 -5.55
C ILE A 46 -7.43 34.10 -4.96
N PRO A 47 -7.43 34.32 -3.63
CA PRO A 47 -6.40 35.14 -3.01
C PRO A 47 -5.05 34.56 -3.42
N ALA A 48 -4.17 35.38 -3.98
CA ALA A 48 -2.84 34.96 -4.45
C ALA A 48 -1.98 34.31 -3.34
N GLU A 49 -2.42 34.44 -2.11
CA GLU A 49 -1.80 33.90 -0.89
C GLU A 49 -1.81 32.36 -0.82
N ASN A 50 -2.65 31.67 -1.61
CA ASN A 50 -2.75 30.21 -1.60
C ASN A 50 -2.26 29.54 -2.90
N LEU A 51 -1.71 30.28 -3.85
CA LEU A 51 -1.10 29.70 -5.04
C LEU A 51 0.34 29.30 -4.70
N THR A 52 0.56 28.04 -4.43
CA THR A 52 1.92 27.47 -4.35
C THR A 52 2.48 27.44 -5.76
N PHE A 53 3.32 28.40 -6.12
CA PHE A 53 4.01 28.40 -7.40
C PHE A 53 5.08 27.33 -7.40
N LEU A 54 4.96 26.35 -8.33
CA LEU A 54 5.97 25.35 -8.54
C LEU A 54 7.09 25.94 -9.42
N THR A 55 8.32 25.76 -9.02
CA THR A 55 9.48 26.17 -9.81
C THR A 55 9.70 25.18 -10.95
N ASP A 56 9.96 25.70 -12.15
CA ASP A 56 10.25 24.87 -13.33
C ASP A 56 11.50 24.02 -13.11
N GLY A 57 11.45 22.78 -13.59
CA GLY A 57 12.58 21.86 -13.50
C GLY A 57 12.15 20.40 -13.43
N GLN A 58 13.16 19.55 -13.30
CA GLN A 58 12.99 18.13 -13.06
C GLN A 58 13.30 17.84 -11.58
N TYR A 59 12.38 17.16 -10.92
CA TYR A 59 12.47 16.79 -9.52
C TYR A 59 12.35 15.30 -9.36
N SER A 60 13.02 14.74 -8.36
CA SER A 60 13.01 13.30 -8.13
C SER A 60 12.94 12.91 -6.66
N ALA A 61 12.18 11.85 -6.38
CA ALA A 61 12.16 11.20 -5.08
C ALA A 61 12.15 9.68 -5.23
N ALA A 62 12.68 8.99 -4.20
CA ALA A 62 12.69 7.53 -4.17
C ALA A 62 12.44 7.03 -2.74
N THR A 63 11.99 5.77 -2.60
CA THR A 63 11.94 5.10 -1.30
C THR A 63 13.35 4.81 -0.81
N LYS A 64 13.57 4.84 0.52
CA LYS A 64 14.90 4.55 1.12
C LYS A 64 15.30 3.09 0.99
N TYR A 65 14.34 2.20 1.06
CA TYR A 65 14.55 0.75 1.12
C TYR A 65 13.70 0.03 0.08
N TYR A 66 14.15 -1.16 -0.30
CA TYR A 66 13.30 -2.10 -1.00
C TYR A 66 12.17 -2.54 -0.06
N ASP A 67 10.96 -2.70 -0.58
CA ASP A 67 9.80 -3.16 0.19
C ASP A 67 9.84 -4.67 0.45
N GLY A 68 8.85 -5.20 1.19
CA GLY A 68 8.75 -6.61 1.50
C GLY A 68 8.56 -7.55 0.30
N ARG A 69 8.36 -6.99 -0.90
CA ARG A 69 8.30 -7.72 -2.17
C ARG A 69 9.60 -7.58 -2.98
N GLY A 70 10.57 -6.81 -2.48
CA GLY A 70 11.86 -6.60 -3.13
C GLY A 70 11.89 -5.48 -4.16
N TYR A 71 10.93 -4.55 -4.14
CA TYR A 71 10.86 -3.40 -5.05
C TYR A 71 11.06 -2.07 -4.32
N ALA A 72 11.78 -1.16 -4.96
CA ALA A 72 11.87 0.23 -4.56
C ALA A 72 11.16 1.11 -5.59
N GLN A 73 10.53 2.20 -5.16
CA GLN A 73 9.89 3.15 -6.07
C GLN A 73 10.77 4.38 -6.27
N GLN A 74 10.89 4.81 -7.52
CA GLN A 74 11.55 6.03 -7.92
C GLN A 74 10.62 6.84 -8.82
N MET A 75 10.39 8.10 -8.46
CA MET A 75 9.53 9.00 -9.20
C MET A 75 10.32 10.21 -9.70
N ASN A 76 10.04 10.61 -10.95
CA ASN A 76 10.50 11.85 -11.52
C ASN A 76 9.30 12.65 -12.02
N ILE A 77 9.26 13.94 -11.70
CA ILE A 77 8.24 14.88 -12.17
C ILE A 77 8.93 16.02 -12.89
N LEU A 78 8.43 16.36 -14.07
CA LEU A 78 8.84 17.52 -14.84
C LEU A 78 7.79 18.63 -14.69
N ILE A 79 8.24 19.81 -14.25
CA ILE A 79 7.43 21.01 -14.11
C ILE A 79 7.88 22.01 -15.17
N LYS A 80 6.92 22.58 -15.89
CA LYS A 80 7.12 23.65 -16.88
C LYS A 80 6.01 24.67 -16.76
N ASN A 81 6.38 25.94 -16.76
CA ASN A 81 5.45 27.06 -16.58
C ASN A 81 4.63 26.93 -15.28
N GLY A 82 5.26 26.42 -14.22
CA GLY A 82 4.63 26.24 -12.91
C GLY A 82 3.65 25.06 -12.80
N ILE A 83 3.55 24.20 -13.83
CA ILE A 83 2.62 23.05 -13.85
C ILE A 83 3.34 21.73 -14.10
N ILE A 84 2.79 20.65 -13.56
CA ILE A 84 3.26 19.28 -13.80
C ILE A 84 2.96 18.93 -15.26
N THR A 85 3.99 18.60 -16.04
CA THR A 85 3.85 18.24 -17.47
C THR A 85 4.20 16.80 -17.77
N ARG A 86 4.93 16.14 -16.87
CA ARG A 86 5.30 14.71 -17.01
C ARG A 86 5.53 14.07 -15.65
N ILE A 87 5.05 12.86 -15.51
CA ILE A 87 5.30 11.97 -14.37
C ILE A 87 5.93 10.69 -14.92
N ASN A 88 6.98 10.21 -14.26
CA ASN A 88 7.61 8.93 -14.54
C ASN A 88 7.88 8.23 -13.20
N LEU A 89 7.17 7.15 -12.94
CA LEU A 89 7.38 6.27 -11.80
C LEU A 89 7.96 4.94 -12.28
N LYS A 90 8.90 4.41 -11.53
CA LYS A 90 9.48 3.08 -11.71
C LYS A 90 9.36 2.28 -10.42
N GLU A 91 9.09 1.00 -10.55
CA GLU A 91 9.24 0.01 -9.49
C GLU A 91 10.43 -0.89 -9.83
N ILE A 92 11.54 -0.67 -9.16
CA ILE A 92 12.84 -1.24 -9.50
C ILE A 92 13.18 -2.36 -8.53
N ASP A 93 13.51 -3.54 -9.03
CA ASP A 93 14.03 -4.65 -8.25
C ASP A 93 15.53 -4.51 -7.97
N LYS A 94 16.10 -5.46 -7.23
CA LYS A 94 17.54 -5.47 -6.90
C LYS A 94 18.44 -5.67 -8.11
N ASN A 95 17.92 -6.23 -9.21
CA ASN A 95 18.65 -6.41 -10.47
C ASN A 95 18.55 -5.18 -11.37
N LYS A 96 17.94 -4.08 -10.86
CA LYS A 96 17.67 -2.85 -11.59
C LYS A 96 16.65 -2.99 -12.73
N ALA A 97 15.88 -4.09 -12.74
CA ALA A 97 14.77 -4.25 -13.66
C ALA A 97 13.56 -3.43 -13.18
N ASP A 98 12.92 -2.74 -14.11
CA ASP A 98 11.70 -1.99 -13.83
C ASP A 98 10.50 -2.92 -14.06
N ARG A 99 9.78 -3.23 -12.99
CA ARG A 99 8.61 -4.10 -13.00
C ARG A 99 7.50 -3.61 -13.94
N LEU A 100 7.39 -2.32 -14.15
CA LEU A 100 6.36 -1.73 -15.02
C LEU A 100 6.67 -1.93 -16.51
N THR A 101 7.92 -2.24 -16.86
CA THR A 101 8.37 -2.51 -18.25
C THR A 101 8.47 -3.98 -18.57
N VAL A 102 8.46 -4.87 -17.57
CA VAL A 102 8.51 -6.33 -17.77
C VAL A 102 7.09 -6.83 -18.04
N GLU A 103 6.75 -6.96 -19.32
CA GLU A 103 5.43 -7.44 -19.74
C GLU A 103 5.13 -8.85 -19.17
N GLY A 104 3.99 -8.96 -18.47
CA GLY A 104 3.27 -10.20 -18.31
C GLY A 104 3.80 -11.23 -17.32
N THR A 105 4.87 -10.98 -16.56
CA THR A 105 5.52 -12.02 -15.75
C THR A 105 5.48 -11.83 -14.24
N ASP A 106 4.89 -10.76 -13.71
CA ASP A 106 4.84 -10.57 -12.26
C ASP A 106 3.82 -11.49 -11.60
N LYS A 107 4.30 -12.66 -11.19
CA LYS A 107 3.54 -13.64 -10.42
C LYS A 107 3.35 -13.23 -8.95
N THR A 108 3.89 -12.11 -8.51
CA THR A 108 3.85 -11.65 -7.10
C THR A 108 2.54 -10.96 -6.73
N TRP A 109 1.66 -10.73 -7.70
CA TRP A 109 0.32 -10.19 -7.50
C TRP A 109 -0.73 -11.24 -7.91
N PRO A 110 -1.00 -12.24 -7.06
CA PRO A 110 -1.86 -13.38 -7.45
C PRO A 110 -3.30 -13.01 -7.79
N ASN A 111 -3.76 -11.82 -7.40
CA ASN A 111 -5.15 -11.38 -7.57
C ASN A 111 -5.33 -10.16 -8.47
N LEU A 112 -4.26 -9.58 -8.99
CA LEU A 112 -4.31 -8.45 -9.90
C LEU A 112 -3.67 -8.86 -11.23
N ALA A 113 -4.45 -8.93 -12.29
CA ALA A 113 -3.92 -9.09 -13.64
C ALA A 113 -2.97 -7.90 -13.95
N VAL A 114 -1.89 -8.15 -14.70
CA VAL A 114 -0.89 -7.13 -15.08
C VAL A 114 -1.55 -5.88 -15.68
N ALA A 115 -2.64 -6.04 -16.43
CA ALA A 115 -3.47 -4.94 -16.92
C ALA A 115 -3.94 -3.98 -15.82
N ASN A 116 -4.11 -4.45 -14.58
CA ASN A 116 -4.61 -3.63 -13.48
C ASN A 116 -3.54 -2.74 -12.86
N ILE A 117 -2.26 -3.14 -12.89
CA ILE A 117 -1.14 -2.30 -12.39
C ILE A 117 -0.95 -1.10 -13.29
N SER A 118 -0.90 -1.31 -14.59
CA SER A 118 -0.78 -0.20 -15.56
C SER A 118 -1.98 0.74 -15.49
N ALA A 119 -3.20 0.20 -15.36
CA ALA A 119 -4.41 0.99 -15.19
C ALA A 119 -4.41 1.79 -13.88
N LEU A 120 -3.90 1.20 -12.77
CA LEU A 120 -3.73 1.89 -11.50
C LEU A 120 -2.81 3.10 -11.63
N TYR A 121 -1.62 2.91 -12.20
CA TYR A 121 -0.69 4.03 -12.36
C TYR A 121 -1.20 5.08 -13.32
N LEU A 122 -1.85 4.67 -14.42
CA LEU A 122 -2.47 5.62 -15.34
C LEU A 122 -3.53 6.49 -14.63
N ARG A 123 -4.34 5.89 -13.76
CA ARG A 123 -5.31 6.62 -12.94
C ARG A 123 -4.61 7.61 -12.02
N LEU A 124 -3.62 7.18 -11.23
CA LEU A 124 -2.88 8.04 -10.30
C LEU A 124 -2.16 9.19 -11.04
N TYR A 125 -1.60 8.93 -12.24
CA TYR A 125 -0.99 9.95 -13.06
C TYR A 125 -2.01 10.97 -13.54
N ASN A 126 -3.17 10.51 -14.03
CA ASN A 126 -4.23 11.39 -14.49
C ASN A 126 -4.78 12.26 -13.37
N GLU A 127 -5.01 11.70 -12.18
CA GLU A 127 -5.46 12.44 -11.01
C GLU A 127 -4.45 13.54 -10.64
N LEU A 128 -3.16 13.22 -10.54
CA LEU A 128 -2.10 14.19 -10.22
C LEU A 128 -1.92 15.25 -11.32
N MET A 129 -2.01 14.85 -12.60
CA MET A 129 -1.88 15.78 -13.74
C MET A 129 -3.05 16.74 -13.83
N LEU A 130 -4.26 16.31 -13.48
CA LEU A 130 -5.47 17.14 -13.55
C LEU A 130 -5.59 18.06 -12.34
N SER A 131 -5.36 17.56 -11.14
CA SER A 131 -5.46 18.34 -9.89
C SER A 131 -4.25 19.25 -9.65
N GLN A 132 -3.09 18.91 -10.21
CA GLN A 132 -1.80 19.57 -9.90
C GLN A 132 -1.46 19.56 -8.39
N SER A 133 -2.14 18.72 -7.62
CA SER A 133 -2.05 18.55 -6.17
C SER A 133 -2.18 17.09 -5.79
N THR A 134 -1.69 16.73 -4.61
CA THR A 134 -1.87 15.39 -4.03
C THR A 134 -3.11 15.28 -3.14
N ASP A 135 -3.76 16.39 -2.81
CA ASP A 135 -4.84 16.44 -1.82
C ASP A 135 -6.14 15.77 -2.30
N GLU A 136 -6.29 15.65 -3.63
CA GLU A 136 -7.47 15.07 -4.28
C GLU A 136 -7.23 13.64 -4.78
N ILE A 137 -6.06 13.05 -4.48
CA ILE A 137 -5.72 11.70 -4.94
C ILE A 137 -6.18 10.68 -3.89
N ASP A 138 -7.15 9.86 -4.26
CA ASP A 138 -7.64 8.79 -3.40
C ASP A 138 -6.82 7.51 -3.52
N ALA A 139 -6.59 6.86 -2.38
CA ALA A 139 -5.99 5.53 -2.37
C ALA A 139 -6.93 4.51 -3.02
N VAL A 140 -6.39 3.73 -3.95
CA VAL A 140 -7.15 2.72 -4.69
C VAL A 140 -7.30 1.45 -3.86
N SER A 141 -8.55 1.03 -3.64
CA SER A 141 -8.85 -0.21 -2.91
C SER A 141 -8.16 -1.42 -3.55
N GLY A 142 -7.53 -2.25 -2.73
CA GLY A 142 -6.71 -3.38 -3.18
C GLY A 142 -5.29 -3.02 -3.62
N ALA A 143 -4.97 -1.71 -3.73
CA ALA A 143 -3.63 -1.20 -4.03
C ALA A 143 -3.22 -0.06 -3.10
N THR A 144 -3.75 -0.04 -1.88
CA THR A 144 -3.58 1.04 -0.90
C THR A 144 -2.12 1.43 -0.68
N GLN A 145 -1.25 0.47 -0.39
CA GLN A 145 0.18 0.75 -0.18
C GLN A 145 0.86 1.39 -1.39
N THR A 146 0.52 0.96 -2.61
CA THR A 146 1.07 1.53 -3.85
C THR A 146 0.59 2.96 -4.04
N SER A 147 -0.70 3.22 -3.82
CA SER A 147 -1.29 4.55 -3.91
C SER A 147 -0.72 5.50 -2.86
N GLU A 148 -0.61 5.06 -1.60
CA GLU A 148 -0.03 5.87 -0.51
C GLU A 148 1.43 6.25 -0.80
N ARG A 149 2.23 5.33 -1.34
CA ARG A 149 3.61 5.62 -1.74
C ARG A 149 3.66 6.62 -2.89
N PHE A 150 2.81 6.46 -3.90
CA PHE A 150 2.69 7.40 -5.01
C PHE A 150 2.36 8.80 -4.50
N ILE A 151 1.34 8.93 -3.65
CA ILE A 151 0.93 10.20 -3.03
C ILE A 151 2.09 10.81 -2.24
N LYS A 152 2.78 10.02 -1.42
CA LYS A 152 3.88 10.50 -0.59
C LYS A 152 5.09 10.95 -1.42
N LEU A 153 5.44 10.21 -2.49
CA LEU A 153 6.50 10.61 -3.42
C LEU A 153 6.13 11.91 -4.13
N SER A 154 4.91 12.01 -4.65
CA SER A 154 4.40 13.20 -5.32
C SER A 154 4.38 14.41 -4.40
N ALA A 155 3.83 14.29 -3.19
CA ALA A 155 3.79 15.37 -2.21
C ALA A 155 5.21 15.86 -1.85
N THR A 156 6.15 14.94 -1.70
CA THR A 156 7.56 15.28 -1.43
C THR A 156 8.16 16.08 -2.58
N ILE A 157 7.95 15.65 -3.81
CA ILE A 157 8.43 16.32 -5.02
C ILE A 157 7.82 17.71 -5.17
N LEU A 158 6.49 17.84 -4.97
CA LEU A 158 5.81 19.14 -5.07
C LEU A 158 6.29 20.11 -3.99
N ASN A 159 6.55 19.63 -2.77
CA ASN A 159 7.14 20.45 -1.72
C ASN A 159 8.58 20.91 -2.05
N GLN A 160 9.39 20.08 -2.74
CA GLN A 160 10.69 20.52 -3.24
C GLN A 160 10.55 21.57 -4.36
N ALA A 161 9.64 21.31 -5.29
CA ALA A 161 9.39 22.22 -6.41
C ALA A 161 8.90 23.61 -5.96
N SER A 162 8.09 23.67 -4.89
CA SER A 162 7.67 24.96 -4.31
C SER A 162 8.82 25.76 -3.70
N LYS A 163 9.93 25.10 -3.37
CA LYS A 163 11.15 25.71 -2.82
C LYS A 163 12.25 25.90 -3.87
N GLY A 164 12.06 25.36 -5.10
CA GLY A 164 13.09 25.33 -6.12
C GLY A 164 14.28 24.41 -5.77
N ASP A 165 14.07 23.40 -4.90
CA ASP A 165 15.10 22.47 -4.47
C ASP A 165 15.10 21.24 -5.38
N HIS A 166 16.15 21.10 -6.21
CA HIS A 166 16.29 20.04 -7.20
C HIS A 166 17.06 18.81 -6.71
N GLU A 167 17.52 18.81 -5.45
CA GLU A 167 18.26 17.68 -4.91
C GLU A 167 17.37 16.43 -4.80
N PRO A 168 17.82 15.26 -5.32
CA PRO A 168 17.07 14.02 -5.18
C PRO A 168 16.86 13.64 -3.71
N ILE A 169 15.63 13.32 -3.34
CA ILE A 169 15.29 12.96 -1.95
C ILE A 169 14.87 11.50 -1.81
N LYS A 170 15.22 10.91 -0.68
CA LYS A 170 14.73 9.59 -0.30
C LYS A 170 13.73 9.71 0.86
N ILE A 171 12.59 9.05 0.68
CA ILE A 171 11.49 9.09 1.67
C ILE A 171 11.44 7.81 2.50
N ASP A 172 11.00 7.96 3.73
CA ASP A 172 10.61 6.84 4.59
C ASP A 172 9.22 6.34 4.19
N THR A 173 9.06 5.02 4.15
CA THR A 173 7.79 4.33 3.87
C THR A 173 7.46 3.36 4.99
N LEU A 174 6.17 3.07 5.17
CA LEU A 174 5.72 2.01 6.07
C LEU A 174 5.71 0.70 5.29
N ASP A 175 6.63 -0.20 5.65
CA ASP A 175 6.83 -1.46 4.94
C ASP A 175 6.84 -2.65 5.89
N THR A 176 6.12 -3.70 5.51
CA THR A 176 6.11 -4.97 6.22
C THR A 176 6.89 -6.02 5.43
N TYR A 177 7.79 -6.68 6.13
CA TYR A 177 8.66 -7.74 5.62
C TYR A 177 8.30 -9.05 6.30
N SER A 178 8.24 -10.13 5.52
CA SER A 178 8.05 -11.48 6.03
C SER A 178 9.15 -12.39 5.50
N VAL A 179 9.83 -13.09 6.38
CA VAL A 179 10.91 -14.01 6.04
C VAL A 179 10.77 -15.31 6.83
N THR A 180 11.23 -16.41 6.24
CA THR A 180 11.15 -17.74 6.82
C THR A 180 12.54 -18.40 6.75
N SER A 181 13.02 -18.94 7.87
CA SER A 181 14.27 -19.68 7.93
C SER A 181 14.16 -21.06 7.26
N THR A 182 15.28 -21.72 7.09
CA THR A 182 15.29 -23.18 6.81
C THR A 182 14.68 -23.96 7.97
N ALA A 183 14.12 -25.14 7.65
CA ALA A 183 13.58 -26.03 8.66
C ALA A 183 14.69 -26.68 9.48
N ASP A 184 14.45 -26.86 10.76
CA ASP A 184 15.29 -27.68 11.63
C ASP A 184 14.99 -29.17 11.43
N ARG A 185 15.65 -30.03 12.26
CA ARG A 185 15.47 -31.48 12.21
C ARG A 185 14.03 -31.93 12.45
N ASP A 186 13.29 -31.17 13.26
CA ASP A 186 11.91 -31.48 13.65
C ASP A 186 10.89 -30.82 12.69
N GLY A 187 11.38 -30.17 11.65
CA GLY A 187 10.57 -29.53 10.60
C GLY A 187 10.13 -28.10 10.94
N TYR A 188 10.52 -27.53 12.08
CA TYR A 188 10.17 -26.16 12.46
C TYR A 188 11.03 -25.13 11.73
N GLN A 189 10.36 -24.16 11.14
CA GLN A 189 10.94 -22.97 10.51
C GLN A 189 10.63 -21.74 11.35
N GLY A 190 11.60 -20.86 11.55
CA GLY A 190 11.36 -19.55 12.13
C GLY A 190 10.63 -18.67 11.10
N VAL A 191 9.54 -18.05 11.50
CA VAL A 191 8.79 -17.07 10.70
C VAL A 191 8.86 -15.74 11.42
N LEU A 192 9.48 -14.75 10.77
CA LEU A 192 9.63 -13.40 11.29
C LEU A 192 8.90 -12.42 10.37
N GLN A 193 8.03 -11.62 10.98
CA GLN A 193 7.41 -10.48 10.29
C GLN A 193 7.78 -9.19 11.03
N ALA A 194 8.32 -8.23 10.29
CA ALA A 194 8.74 -6.94 10.82
C ALA A 194 8.16 -5.80 9.99
N THR A 195 7.58 -4.81 10.67
CA THR A 195 7.10 -3.57 10.02
C THR A 195 8.00 -2.42 10.43
N PHE A 196 8.45 -1.66 9.44
CA PHE A 196 9.27 -0.46 9.63
C PHE A 196 8.57 0.76 9.06
N ASN A 197 8.76 1.90 9.72
CA ASN A 197 8.53 3.22 9.14
C ASN A 197 9.91 3.86 8.93
N GLY A 198 10.39 3.84 7.69
CA GLY A 198 11.78 4.17 7.41
C GLY A 198 12.75 3.27 8.16
N SER A 199 13.58 3.83 9.04
CA SER A 199 14.51 3.09 9.89
C SER A 199 13.91 2.60 11.21
N THR A 200 12.74 3.10 11.59
CA THR A 200 12.10 2.80 12.88
C THR A 200 11.35 1.47 12.82
N LEU A 201 11.64 0.55 13.71
CA LEU A 201 10.91 -0.71 13.88
C LEU A 201 9.58 -0.42 14.59
N VAL A 202 8.46 -0.60 13.89
CA VAL A 202 7.11 -0.33 14.40
C VAL A 202 6.50 -1.57 15.04
N SER A 203 6.66 -2.71 14.39
CA SER A 203 6.18 -4.00 14.92
C SER A 203 7.10 -5.14 14.54
N LEU A 204 7.11 -6.17 15.38
CA LEU A 204 7.81 -7.41 15.15
C LEU A 204 6.95 -8.56 15.66
N THR A 205 6.87 -9.64 14.89
CA THR A 205 6.35 -10.92 15.35
C THR A 205 7.35 -12.02 14.98
N TYR A 206 7.47 -12.99 15.86
CA TYR A 206 8.26 -14.19 15.61
C TYR A 206 7.53 -15.41 16.11
N ASP A 207 7.55 -16.48 15.33
CA ASP A 207 7.04 -17.80 15.70
C ASP A 207 7.88 -18.87 15.01
N GLU A 208 7.74 -20.11 15.47
CA GLU A 208 8.29 -21.27 14.78
C GLU A 208 7.18 -22.23 14.41
N ILE A 209 7.09 -22.51 13.12
CA ILE A 209 5.99 -23.28 12.54
C ILE A 209 6.51 -24.43 11.67
N ILE A 210 5.74 -25.51 11.60
CA ILE A 210 5.87 -26.54 10.57
C ILE A 210 4.96 -26.12 9.40
N THR A 211 5.57 -25.80 8.26
CA THR A 211 4.83 -25.21 7.12
C THR A 211 3.80 -26.17 6.53
N GLU A 212 4.07 -27.48 6.58
CA GLU A 212 3.21 -28.51 5.97
C GLU A 212 1.86 -28.65 6.68
N ASP A 213 1.82 -28.56 8.01
CA ASP A 213 0.60 -28.78 8.81
C ASP A 213 0.17 -27.57 9.63
N GLY A 214 0.92 -26.47 9.57
CA GLY A 214 0.62 -25.23 10.27
C GLY A 214 0.82 -25.31 11.80
N LYS A 215 1.44 -26.37 12.33
CA LYS A 215 1.75 -26.45 13.76
C LYS A 215 2.70 -25.35 14.17
N SER A 216 2.36 -24.64 15.23
CA SER A 216 3.09 -23.51 15.76
C SER A 216 3.52 -23.80 17.20
N LYS A 217 4.73 -23.42 17.56
CA LYS A 217 5.18 -23.52 18.96
C LYS A 217 4.35 -22.63 19.88
N ARG A 218 3.95 -21.44 19.41
CA ARG A 218 3.04 -20.55 20.17
C ARG A 218 1.65 -21.16 20.41
N LYS A 219 1.18 -21.99 19.48
CA LYS A 219 -0.14 -22.63 19.50
C LYS A 219 -0.06 -24.12 19.77
N SER A 220 1.00 -24.59 20.43
CA SER A 220 1.12 -25.99 20.84
C SER A 220 -0.09 -26.42 21.68
N THR A 221 -0.57 -27.62 21.42
CA THR A 221 -1.62 -28.26 22.26
C THR A 221 -1.12 -28.65 23.63
N ASP A 222 0.23 -28.74 23.81
CA ASP A 222 0.86 -28.88 25.12
C ASP A 222 0.99 -27.49 25.78
N PRO A 223 0.27 -27.24 26.90
CA PRO A 223 0.29 -25.94 27.55
C PRO A 223 1.67 -25.53 28.10
N SER A 224 2.53 -26.48 28.43
CA SER A 224 3.90 -26.17 28.91
C SER A 224 4.75 -25.61 27.77
N ILE A 225 4.69 -26.23 26.61
CA ILE A 225 5.40 -25.80 25.40
C ILE A 225 4.90 -24.44 24.96
N SER A 226 3.58 -24.26 24.80
CA SER A 226 3.03 -22.99 24.33
C SER A 226 3.32 -21.84 25.31
N THR A 227 3.32 -22.07 26.62
CA THR A 227 3.63 -21.03 27.61
C THR A 227 5.09 -20.61 27.53
N GLU A 228 6.01 -21.56 27.43
CA GLU A 228 7.45 -21.30 27.34
C GLU A 228 7.79 -20.49 26.08
N PHE A 229 7.34 -20.96 24.91
CA PHE A 229 7.63 -20.27 23.64
C PHE A 229 6.92 -18.94 23.51
N ASN A 230 5.71 -18.76 24.02
CA ASN A 230 5.08 -17.46 24.07
C ASN A 230 5.89 -16.47 24.91
N ALA A 231 6.33 -16.87 26.09
CA ALA A 231 7.16 -16.01 26.95
C ALA A 231 8.49 -15.62 26.27
N LEU A 232 9.16 -16.58 25.63
CA LEU A 232 10.41 -16.35 24.91
C LEU A 232 10.19 -15.39 23.72
N PHE A 233 9.26 -15.72 22.83
CA PHE A 233 9.03 -14.94 21.60
C PHE A 233 8.46 -13.54 21.88
N ASP A 234 7.67 -13.37 22.93
CA ASP A 234 7.21 -12.05 23.38
C ASP A 234 8.35 -11.23 23.97
N THR A 235 9.29 -11.87 24.66
CA THR A 235 10.50 -11.20 25.17
C THR A 235 11.37 -10.71 24.02
N ILE A 236 11.62 -11.56 23.01
CA ILE A 236 12.36 -11.22 21.80
C ILE A 236 11.72 -10.01 21.12
N THR A 237 10.42 -10.08 20.87
CA THR A 237 9.64 -9.04 20.18
C THR A 237 9.70 -7.72 20.95
N ARG A 238 9.44 -7.75 22.24
CA ARG A 238 9.43 -6.55 23.10
C ARG A 238 10.82 -5.92 23.17
N THR A 239 11.86 -6.73 23.37
CA THR A 239 13.24 -6.25 23.45
C THR A 239 13.65 -5.58 22.14
N ALA A 240 13.38 -6.19 20.99
CA ALA A 240 13.72 -5.65 19.69
C ALA A 240 13.01 -4.29 19.43
N ILE A 241 11.73 -4.19 19.74
CA ILE A 241 10.97 -2.93 19.57
C ILE A 241 11.49 -1.85 20.53
N THR A 242 11.70 -2.19 21.79
CA THR A 242 12.14 -1.22 22.80
C THR A 242 13.56 -0.69 22.52
N SER A 243 14.48 -1.58 22.14
CA SER A 243 15.86 -1.22 21.80
C SER A 243 16.02 -0.67 20.38
N GLN A 244 14.99 -0.74 19.55
CA GLN A 244 15.06 -0.44 18.10
C GLN A 244 16.16 -1.26 17.40
N SER A 245 16.43 -2.46 17.89
CA SER A 245 17.46 -3.36 17.36
C SER A 245 16.92 -4.77 17.26
N LEU A 246 17.13 -5.38 16.10
CA LEU A 246 16.80 -6.79 15.87
C LEU A 246 17.93 -7.71 16.32
N GLU A 247 19.11 -7.16 16.65
CA GLU A 247 20.27 -7.96 17.02
C GLU A 247 20.23 -8.35 18.50
N SER A 248 20.43 -9.65 18.74
CA SER A 248 20.58 -10.22 20.08
C SER A 248 19.43 -9.98 21.08
N PRO A 249 18.15 -10.13 20.71
CA PRO A 249 17.06 -9.99 21.66
C PRO A 249 16.92 -11.21 22.59
N PHE A 250 17.74 -12.25 22.41
CA PHE A 250 17.71 -13.46 23.23
C PHE A 250 18.36 -13.24 24.58
N PRO A 251 17.84 -13.84 25.66
CA PRO A 251 18.52 -13.92 26.94
C PRO A 251 19.92 -14.51 26.79
N ALA A 252 20.88 -14.00 27.57
CA ALA A 252 22.30 -14.33 27.42
C ALA A 252 22.64 -15.83 27.57
N ASN A 253 21.77 -16.60 28.21
CA ASN A 253 21.97 -18.00 28.53
C ASN A 253 21.38 -19.01 27.56
N GLU A 254 20.74 -18.55 26.48
CA GLU A 254 20.11 -19.44 25.51
C GLU A 254 21.04 -19.74 24.33
N ALA A 255 21.56 -20.95 24.30
CA ALA A 255 22.20 -21.56 23.13
C ALA A 255 21.18 -22.36 22.30
N ALA A 256 19.99 -21.84 22.14
CA ALA A 256 18.86 -22.60 21.63
C ALA A 256 18.83 -22.67 20.10
N PRO A 257 18.26 -23.72 19.50
CA PRO A 257 17.97 -23.81 18.06
C PRO A 257 17.17 -22.60 17.53
N GLU A 258 16.31 -22.03 18.38
CA GLU A 258 15.51 -20.83 18.12
C GLU A 258 16.39 -19.63 17.77
N LYS A 259 17.52 -19.44 18.45
CA LYS A 259 18.50 -18.39 18.17
C LYS A 259 19.08 -18.52 16.76
N THR A 260 19.32 -19.73 16.31
CA THR A 260 19.85 -20.00 14.96
C THR A 260 18.82 -19.65 13.90
N LYS A 261 17.55 -20.09 14.06
CA LYS A 261 16.46 -19.80 13.12
C LYS A 261 16.14 -18.30 13.07
N TYR A 262 16.10 -17.65 14.23
CA TYR A 262 15.93 -16.19 14.31
C TYR A 262 17.09 -15.47 13.61
N GLY A 263 18.34 -15.88 13.85
CA GLY A 263 19.51 -15.29 13.19
C GLY A 263 19.47 -15.44 11.66
N GLU A 264 19.00 -16.57 11.15
CA GLU A 264 18.77 -16.75 9.72
C GLU A 264 17.67 -15.82 9.19
N CYS A 265 16.54 -15.69 9.90
CA CYS A 265 15.51 -14.73 9.57
C CYS A 265 16.05 -13.29 9.53
N LEU A 266 16.93 -12.90 10.47
CA LEU A 266 17.56 -11.59 10.44
C LEU A 266 18.44 -11.37 9.21
N ARG A 267 19.22 -12.37 8.82
CA ARG A 267 20.03 -12.30 7.61
C ARG A 267 19.17 -12.09 6.38
N LEU A 268 18.11 -12.89 6.22
CA LEU A 268 17.15 -12.77 5.11
C LEU A 268 16.44 -11.42 5.11
N LEU A 269 16.04 -10.93 6.29
CA LEU A 269 15.41 -9.63 6.43
C LEU A 269 16.35 -8.49 6.01
N LYS A 270 17.62 -8.53 6.42
CA LYS A 270 18.65 -7.54 6.00
C LYS A 270 18.85 -7.56 4.48
N GLU A 271 18.86 -8.74 3.88
CA GLU A 271 18.94 -8.88 2.43
C GLU A 271 17.68 -8.32 1.74
N LEU A 272 16.49 -8.63 2.25
CA LEU A 272 15.22 -8.16 1.67
C LEU A 272 15.07 -6.65 1.80
N ARG A 273 15.37 -6.10 2.97
CA ARG A 273 15.28 -4.68 3.31
C ARG A 273 16.58 -3.90 2.98
N ALA A 274 17.26 -4.24 1.93
CA ALA A 274 18.46 -3.51 1.53
C ALA A 274 18.15 -2.02 1.21
N PRO A 275 19.09 -1.09 1.43
CA PRO A 275 18.96 0.28 0.94
C PRO A 275 18.85 0.33 -0.59
N PHE A 276 18.02 1.23 -1.11
CA PHE A 276 17.86 1.50 -2.54
C PHE A 276 18.79 2.59 -3.04
#